data_b1cf9594325c2fcf8da7d58639f847eb
#
_entry.id   b1cf9594325c2fcf8da7d58639f847eb
#
_cell.length_a   1.000
_cell.length_b   1.000
_cell.length_c   1.000
_cell.angle_alpha   90.00
_cell.angle_beta   90.00
_cell.angle_gamma   90.00
#
_symmetry.space_group_name_H-M   'P 1'
#
loop_
_entity.id
_entity.type
_entity.pdbx_description
1 polymer ?
#
loop_
_entity_poly.entity_id
_entity_poly.type
_entity_poly.pdbx_seq_one_letter_code
_entity_poly.pdbx_strand_id
1 'polypeptide(L)'
;YCHTGVRTSKSANIPSPNICMNCHTVIQNVGGQTGMSPEIQKIYNAIDNNQPIEWVRVHNLPDLAYFNHSQHVKVGGLECQTCHGEIQEMDVVYQFAPLTMGWCINCHRETQINTKDNAYYDKLVELHEKKSKKPMTVEDNGGLECAKCHY
;
A
#
# COMPACT_ATOMS: atom_id res chain seq x y z
N TYR A 1 7.38 6.98 -6.54
CA TYR A 1 8.84 7.05 -6.76
C TYR A 1 9.61 6.11 -5.81
N CYS A 2 9.33 6.15 -4.50
CA CYS A 2 10.05 5.34 -3.51
C CYS A 2 9.54 3.89 -3.41
N HIS A 3 8.22 3.67 -3.45
CA HIS A 3 7.60 2.35 -3.35
C HIS A 3 7.19 1.81 -4.72
N THR A 4 8.16 1.60 -5.61
CA THR A 4 7.91 1.23 -7.02
C THR A 4 7.27 -0.14 -7.20
N GLY A 5 7.43 -1.05 -6.21
CA GLY A 5 6.85 -2.40 -6.25
C GLY A 5 5.34 -2.46 -6.04
N VAL A 6 4.72 -1.41 -5.49
CA VAL A 6 3.32 -1.40 -5.05
C VAL A 6 2.30 -1.79 -6.12
N ARG A 7 2.56 -1.46 -7.39
CA ARG A 7 1.66 -1.74 -8.52
C ARG A 7 1.95 -3.06 -9.25
N THR A 8 3.07 -3.70 -8.96
CA THR A 8 3.55 -4.88 -9.72
C THR A 8 3.85 -6.08 -8.83
N SER A 9 3.89 -5.90 -7.52
CA SER A 9 4.29 -6.93 -6.54
C SER A 9 3.34 -6.97 -5.35
N LYS A 10 3.40 -8.07 -4.61
CA LYS A 10 2.76 -8.16 -3.29
C LYS A 10 3.34 -7.17 -2.29
N SER A 11 4.63 -6.86 -2.39
CA SER A 11 5.34 -5.93 -1.51
C SER A 11 5.50 -4.56 -2.17
N ALA A 12 5.27 -3.49 -1.41
CA ALA A 12 5.54 -2.12 -1.86
C ALA A 12 7.03 -1.85 -2.04
N ASN A 13 7.86 -2.61 -1.35
CA ASN A 13 9.31 -2.47 -1.19
C ASN A 13 9.73 -1.17 -0.46
N ILE A 14 10.87 -1.22 0.19
CA ILE A 14 11.56 -0.07 0.74
C ILE A 14 12.79 0.19 -0.14
N PRO A 15 12.97 1.42 -0.65
CA PRO A 15 14.12 1.73 -1.49
C PRO A 15 15.43 1.69 -0.70
N SER A 16 16.54 1.46 -1.40
CA SER A 16 17.86 1.63 -0.80
C SER A 16 18.13 3.11 -0.46
N PRO A 17 19.03 3.41 0.49
CA PRO A 17 19.38 4.79 0.86
C PRO A 17 19.79 5.66 -0.34
N ASN A 18 20.41 5.06 -1.36
CA ASN A 18 20.81 5.78 -2.59
C ASN A 18 19.64 6.42 -3.33
N ILE A 19 18.44 5.85 -3.27
CA ILE A 19 17.25 6.47 -3.88
C ILE A 19 16.86 7.75 -3.16
N CYS A 20 17.02 7.80 -1.83
CA CYS A 20 16.79 9.00 -1.04
C CYS A 20 17.72 10.13 -1.47
N MET A 21 18.96 9.82 -1.85
CA MET A 21 19.97 10.80 -2.27
C MET A 21 19.63 11.51 -3.57
N ASN A 22 18.72 11.00 -4.40
CA ASN A 22 18.25 11.71 -5.60
C ASN A 22 17.64 13.08 -5.26
N CYS A 23 17.10 13.24 -4.06
CA CYS A 23 16.58 14.52 -3.56
C CYS A 23 17.45 15.08 -2.42
N HIS A 24 17.90 14.23 -1.49
CA HIS A 24 18.58 14.66 -0.27
C HIS A 24 20.07 15.05 -0.46
N THR A 25 20.61 14.95 -1.65
CA THR A 25 21.85 15.64 -2.01
C THR A 25 21.69 17.16 -2.02
N VAL A 26 20.48 17.66 -2.31
CA VAL A 26 20.15 19.10 -2.39
C VAL A 26 19.26 19.52 -1.23
N ILE A 27 18.23 18.76 -0.93
CA ILE A 27 17.27 19.06 0.16
C ILE A 27 17.81 18.43 1.44
N GLN A 28 18.54 19.21 2.24
CA GLN A 28 19.23 18.75 3.44
C GLN A 28 18.60 19.23 4.75
N ASN A 29 17.59 20.09 4.68
CA ASN A 29 16.89 20.63 5.86
C ASN A 29 15.44 21.00 5.55
N VAL A 30 14.69 21.30 6.59
CA VAL A 30 13.36 21.93 6.47
C VAL A 30 13.58 23.44 6.25
N GLY A 31 12.75 24.04 5.40
CA GLY A 31 12.89 25.46 5.02
C GLY A 31 13.09 26.41 6.22
N GLY A 32 14.09 27.28 6.12
CA GLY A 32 14.48 28.24 7.16
C GLY A 32 15.47 27.73 8.20
N GLN A 33 15.84 26.45 8.18
CA GLN A 33 16.89 25.90 9.05
C GLN A 33 18.26 26.01 8.37
N THR A 34 19.30 26.19 9.19
CA THR A 34 20.70 26.17 8.73
C THR A 34 21.31 24.81 9.02
N GLY A 35 22.07 24.26 8.06
CA GLY A 35 22.72 22.97 8.19
C GLY A 35 21.81 21.78 7.86
N MET A 36 22.38 20.57 7.94
CA MET A 36 21.67 19.33 7.62
C MET A 36 20.77 18.90 8.80
N SER A 37 19.54 18.48 8.49
CA SER A 37 18.64 17.88 9.47
C SER A 37 19.26 16.61 10.07
N PRO A 38 19.13 16.37 11.39
CA PRO A 38 19.62 15.13 12.03
C PRO A 38 19.02 13.85 11.41
N GLU A 39 17.78 13.91 10.93
CA GLU A 39 17.14 12.77 10.29
C GLU A 39 17.74 12.49 8.89
N ILE A 40 18.06 13.53 8.13
CA ILE A 40 18.75 13.37 6.84
C ILE A 40 20.18 12.89 7.04
N GLN A 41 20.85 13.36 8.11
CA GLN A 41 22.21 12.89 8.46
C GLN A 41 22.26 11.36 8.65
N LYS A 42 21.17 10.72 9.11
CA LYS A 42 21.12 9.24 9.23
C LYS A 42 21.24 8.55 7.88
N ILE A 43 20.71 9.14 6.82
CA ILE A 43 20.84 8.60 5.44
C ILE A 43 22.32 8.63 5.01
N TYR A 44 22.98 9.78 5.21
CA TYR A 44 24.41 9.91 4.89
C TYR A 44 25.26 8.93 5.68
N ASN A 45 25.03 8.85 6.98
CA ASN A 45 25.75 7.91 7.84
C ASN A 45 25.59 6.45 7.40
N ALA A 46 24.37 6.06 6.98
CA ALA A 46 24.10 4.72 6.48
C ALA A 46 24.90 4.42 5.20
N ILE A 47 24.98 5.39 4.28
CA ILE A 47 25.71 5.27 3.03
C ILE A 47 27.24 5.22 3.28
N ASP A 48 27.75 6.16 4.05
CA ASP A 48 29.20 6.30 4.33
C ASP A 48 29.77 5.09 5.07
N ASN A 49 28.97 4.50 5.96
CA ASN A 49 29.35 3.31 6.71
C ASN A 49 28.95 2.00 6.00
N ASN A 50 28.36 2.06 4.80
CA ASN A 50 27.82 0.90 4.09
C ASN A 50 26.88 0.05 4.97
N GLN A 51 26.02 0.69 5.72
CA GLN A 51 25.08 0.07 6.65
C GLN A 51 23.65 0.24 6.16
N PRO A 52 22.75 -0.76 6.31
CA PRO A 52 21.34 -0.59 6.01
C PRO A 52 20.70 0.37 7.03
N ILE A 53 19.66 1.08 6.58
CA ILE A 53 18.79 1.82 7.51
C ILE A 53 17.85 0.80 8.17
N GLU A 54 17.83 0.77 9.48
CA GLU A 54 16.88 -0.04 10.26
C GLU A 54 15.52 0.67 10.31
N TRP A 55 14.55 0.10 9.59
CA TRP A 55 13.20 0.64 9.54
C TRP A 55 12.31 0.02 10.60
N VAL A 56 11.51 0.87 11.27
CA VAL A 56 10.44 0.40 12.15
C VAL A 56 9.27 -0.08 11.31
N ARG A 57 8.81 -1.31 11.53
CA ARG A 57 7.61 -1.86 10.87
C ARG A 57 6.36 -1.25 11.50
N VAL A 58 5.90 -0.13 10.94
CA VAL A 58 4.73 0.62 11.44
C VAL A 58 3.43 -0.11 11.11
N HIS A 59 3.23 -0.51 9.84
CA HIS A 59 2.03 -1.22 9.42
C HIS A 59 2.18 -2.72 9.70
N ASN A 60 1.46 -3.21 10.69
CA ASN A 60 1.60 -4.57 11.19
C ASN A 60 0.36 -5.41 10.82
N LEU A 61 0.52 -6.22 9.77
CA LEU A 61 -0.44 -7.26 9.41
C LEU A 61 -0.03 -8.57 10.13
N PRO A 62 -0.98 -9.36 10.68
CA PRO A 62 -0.66 -10.68 11.25
C PRO A 62 0.06 -11.59 10.24
N ASP A 63 1.06 -12.34 10.70
CA ASP A 63 1.93 -13.15 9.81
C ASP A 63 1.18 -14.24 9.05
N LEU A 64 0.02 -14.67 9.57
CA LEU A 64 -0.87 -15.65 8.94
C LEU A 64 -1.75 -15.07 7.82
N ALA A 65 -1.75 -13.74 7.62
CA ALA A 65 -2.53 -13.07 6.59
C ALA A 65 -1.62 -12.55 5.48
N TYR A 66 -1.87 -12.99 4.26
CA TYR A 66 -1.10 -12.57 3.08
C TYR A 66 -1.80 -11.43 2.36
N PHE A 67 -1.10 -10.33 2.21
CA PHE A 67 -1.60 -9.15 1.53
C PHE A 67 -0.81 -8.90 0.24
N ASN A 68 -1.53 -8.54 -0.81
CA ASN A 68 -0.93 -8.23 -2.10
C ASN A 68 -1.28 -6.81 -2.54
N HIS A 69 -0.31 -5.90 -2.51
CA HIS A 69 -0.49 -4.50 -2.89
C HIS A 69 -0.97 -4.37 -4.34
N SER A 70 -0.40 -5.10 -5.29
CA SER A 70 -0.77 -4.95 -6.70
C SER A 70 -2.23 -5.34 -6.98
N GLN A 71 -2.78 -6.30 -6.25
CA GLN A 71 -4.20 -6.65 -6.36
C GLN A 71 -5.11 -5.52 -5.88
N HIS A 72 -4.73 -4.80 -4.83
CA HIS A 72 -5.53 -3.71 -4.28
C HIS A 72 -5.34 -2.40 -5.06
N VAL A 73 -4.10 -2.05 -5.38
CA VAL A 73 -3.77 -0.76 -6.00
C VAL A 73 -3.92 -0.79 -7.52
N LYS A 74 -3.41 -1.85 -8.19
CA LYS A 74 -3.46 -1.92 -9.67
C LYS A 74 -4.77 -2.51 -10.16
N VAL A 75 -5.22 -3.62 -9.60
CA VAL A 75 -6.46 -4.31 -10.01
C VAL A 75 -7.68 -3.64 -9.37
N GLY A 76 -7.66 -3.47 -8.06
CA GLY A 76 -8.76 -2.84 -7.31
C GLY A 76 -8.90 -1.35 -7.56
N GLY A 77 -7.84 -0.67 -7.99
CA GLY A 77 -7.85 0.78 -8.24
C GLY A 77 -7.92 1.63 -6.97
N LEU A 78 -7.55 1.06 -5.82
CA LEU A 78 -7.59 1.77 -4.54
C LEU A 78 -6.42 2.75 -4.40
N GLU A 79 -6.71 3.92 -3.80
CA GLU A 79 -5.69 4.91 -3.47
C GLU A 79 -4.93 4.51 -2.19
N CYS A 80 -3.70 4.97 -2.08
CA CYS A 80 -2.82 4.66 -0.95
C CYS A 80 -3.44 5.08 0.38
N GLN A 81 -4.06 6.25 0.40
CA GLN A 81 -4.67 6.87 1.57
C GLN A 81 -5.84 6.08 2.15
N THR A 82 -6.50 5.25 1.33
CA THR A 82 -7.59 4.38 1.80
C THR A 82 -7.16 3.48 2.97
N CYS A 83 -5.90 3.01 2.94
CA CYS A 83 -5.34 2.13 3.96
C CYS A 83 -4.30 2.82 4.85
N HIS A 84 -3.55 3.78 4.29
CA HIS A 84 -2.44 4.43 4.97
C HIS A 84 -2.79 5.79 5.58
N GLY A 85 -3.99 6.36 5.28
CA GLY A 85 -4.32 7.74 5.64
C GLY A 85 -3.51 8.76 4.83
N GLU A 86 -3.57 10.01 5.22
CA GLU A 86 -2.83 11.11 4.58
C GLU A 86 -1.35 11.09 5.01
N ILE A 87 -0.66 10.01 4.63
CA ILE A 87 0.70 9.71 5.10
C ILE A 87 1.71 10.82 4.76
N GLN A 88 1.46 11.58 3.70
CA GLN A 88 2.29 12.72 3.29
C GLN A 88 2.18 13.91 4.25
N GLU A 89 1.15 13.95 5.10
CA GLU A 89 0.91 15.00 6.10
C GLU A 89 1.30 14.58 7.52
N MET A 90 1.76 13.34 7.68
CA MET A 90 2.16 12.81 8.99
C MET A 90 3.61 13.22 9.31
N ASP A 91 3.84 13.95 10.39
CA ASP A 91 5.18 14.24 10.90
C ASP A 91 5.92 12.96 11.31
N VAL A 92 5.21 12.04 11.94
CA VAL A 92 5.68 10.68 12.24
C VAL A 92 4.63 9.70 11.75
N VAL A 93 5.04 8.77 10.89
CA VAL A 93 4.15 7.77 10.31
C VAL A 93 3.60 6.85 11.39
N TYR A 94 2.28 6.66 11.38
CA TYR A 94 1.58 5.71 12.26
C TYR A 94 0.64 4.82 11.44
N GLN A 95 0.23 3.69 12.02
CA GLN A 95 -0.75 2.80 11.40
C GLN A 95 -2.14 3.42 11.47
N PHE A 96 -2.66 3.88 10.34
CA PHE A 96 -3.99 4.49 10.21
C PHE A 96 -5.11 3.45 10.26
N ALA A 97 -5.08 2.48 9.34
CA ALA A 97 -6.09 1.42 9.30
C ALA A 97 -5.78 0.32 10.33
N PRO A 98 -6.80 -0.26 10.97
CA PRO A 98 -6.60 -1.27 12.02
C PRO A 98 -6.03 -2.59 11.48
N LEU A 99 -6.14 -2.86 10.18
CA LEU A 99 -5.66 -4.06 9.48
C LEU A 99 -6.13 -5.37 10.11
N THR A 100 -7.28 -5.33 10.78
CA THR A 100 -7.93 -6.52 11.33
C THR A 100 -8.70 -7.29 10.26
N MET A 101 -8.92 -8.58 10.46
CA MET A 101 -9.72 -9.42 9.56
C MET A 101 -11.12 -8.80 9.32
N GLY A 102 -11.79 -8.32 10.37
CA GLY A 102 -13.09 -7.67 10.26
C GLY A 102 -13.07 -6.42 9.39
N TRP A 103 -12.01 -5.62 9.47
CA TRP A 103 -11.86 -4.43 8.64
C TRP A 103 -11.72 -4.81 7.15
N CYS A 104 -10.90 -5.81 6.83
CA CYS A 104 -10.74 -6.31 5.46
C CYS A 104 -12.05 -6.87 4.89
N ILE A 105 -12.76 -7.69 5.68
CA ILE A 105 -14.04 -8.31 5.32
C ILE A 105 -15.11 -7.24 5.05
N ASN A 106 -15.23 -6.22 5.88
CA ASN A 106 -16.19 -5.14 5.67
C ASN A 106 -15.91 -4.36 4.41
N CYS A 107 -14.65 -4.02 4.15
CA CYS A 107 -14.23 -3.40 2.89
C CYS A 107 -14.62 -4.26 1.67
N HIS A 108 -14.36 -5.56 1.69
CA HIS A 108 -14.69 -6.47 0.59
C HIS A 108 -16.20 -6.65 0.37
N ARG A 109 -17.02 -6.48 1.40
CA ARG A 109 -18.50 -6.50 1.29
C ARG A 109 -19.07 -5.25 0.64
N GLU A 110 -18.42 -4.12 0.87
CA GLU A 110 -18.93 -2.80 0.43
C GLU A 110 -18.30 -2.35 -0.90
N THR A 111 -17.06 -2.77 -1.17
CA THR A 111 -16.33 -2.32 -2.35
C THR A 111 -16.78 -3.06 -3.60
N GLN A 112 -17.17 -2.30 -4.63
CA GLN A 112 -17.45 -2.84 -5.95
C GLN A 112 -16.17 -3.28 -6.64
N ILE A 113 -16.26 -4.34 -7.44
CA ILE A 113 -15.12 -4.75 -8.27
C ILE A 113 -14.79 -3.69 -9.31
N ASN A 114 -13.50 -3.46 -9.53
CA ASN A 114 -13.02 -2.63 -10.62
C ASN A 114 -12.92 -3.46 -11.90
N THR A 115 -13.78 -3.16 -12.86
CA THR A 115 -13.85 -3.89 -14.14
C THR A 115 -13.04 -3.22 -15.25
N LYS A 116 -12.49 -2.04 -14.99
CA LYS A 116 -11.81 -1.24 -16.00
C LYS A 116 -10.64 -1.99 -16.63
N ASP A 117 -10.62 -1.99 -17.96
CA ASP A 117 -9.57 -2.59 -18.78
C ASP A 117 -9.37 -4.12 -18.56
N ASN A 118 -10.44 -4.84 -18.15
CA ASN A 118 -10.37 -6.27 -17.91
C ASN A 118 -11.63 -6.99 -18.40
N ALA A 119 -11.58 -7.46 -19.64
CA ALA A 119 -12.70 -8.13 -20.32
C ALA A 119 -13.19 -9.44 -19.61
N TYR A 120 -12.37 -10.05 -18.75
CA TYR A 120 -12.80 -11.18 -17.92
C TYR A 120 -13.94 -10.77 -16.97
N TYR A 121 -13.84 -9.58 -16.38
CA TYR A 121 -14.89 -9.08 -15.49
C TYR A 121 -16.17 -8.68 -16.21
N ASP A 122 -16.12 -8.29 -17.50
CA ASP A 122 -17.32 -7.94 -18.27
C ASP A 122 -18.31 -9.12 -18.27
N LYS A 123 -17.80 -10.34 -18.47
CA LYS A 123 -18.62 -11.55 -18.46
C LYS A 123 -19.17 -11.89 -17.09
N LEU A 124 -18.38 -11.70 -16.04
CA LEU A 124 -18.83 -11.92 -14.66
C LEU A 124 -19.92 -10.95 -14.25
N VAL A 125 -19.76 -9.66 -14.60
CA VAL A 125 -20.77 -8.63 -14.34
C VAL A 125 -22.07 -8.95 -15.09
N GLU A 126 -22.01 -9.30 -16.39
CA GLU A 126 -23.18 -9.72 -17.17
C GLU A 126 -23.96 -10.88 -16.51
N LEU A 127 -23.23 -11.87 -15.98
CA LEU A 127 -23.83 -13.01 -15.28
C LEU A 127 -24.43 -12.62 -13.93
N HIS A 128 -23.76 -11.70 -13.20
CA HIS A 128 -24.26 -11.18 -11.93
C HIS A 128 -25.54 -10.36 -12.12
N GLU A 129 -25.61 -9.47 -13.12
CA GLU A 129 -26.77 -8.63 -13.42
C GLU A 129 -28.03 -9.42 -13.79
N LYS A 130 -27.86 -10.64 -14.29
CA LYS A 130 -28.98 -11.57 -14.51
C LYS A 130 -29.61 -12.07 -13.22
N LYS A 131 -28.86 -12.03 -12.10
CA LYS A 131 -29.26 -12.56 -10.79
C LYS A 131 -29.53 -11.45 -9.76
N SER A 132 -28.87 -10.32 -9.88
CA SER A 132 -28.91 -9.22 -8.92
C SER A 132 -28.97 -7.87 -9.65
N LYS A 133 -29.72 -6.93 -9.06
CA LYS A 133 -29.71 -5.52 -9.51
C LYS A 133 -28.68 -4.66 -8.76
N LYS A 134 -28.02 -5.23 -7.74
CA LYS A 134 -26.96 -4.54 -7.01
C LYS A 134 -25.63 -4.67 -7.78
N PRO A 135 -24.77 -3.66 -7.73
CA PRO A 135 -23.42 -3.77 -8.28
C PRO A 135 -22.67 -4.95 -7.67
N MET A 136 -21.87 -5.62 -8.48
CA MET A 136 -21.05 -6.75 -8.03
C MET A 136 -19.92 -6.27 -7.10
N THR A 137 -19.87 -6.83 -5.91
CA THR A 137 -18.84 -6.51 -4.91
C THR A 137 -17.66 -7.49 -4.96
N VAL A 138 -16.61 -7.16 -4.21
CA VAL A 138 -15.45 -8.07 -4.03
C VAL A 138 -15.89 -9.36 -3.34
N GLU A 139 -16.87 -9.31 -2.40
CA GLU A 139 -17.49 -10.49 -1.79
C GLU A 139 -18.12 -11.40 -2.84
N ASP A 140 -18.93 -10.84 -3.75
CA ASP A 140 -19.59 -11.59 -4.83
C ASP A 140 -18.59 -12.28 -5.76
N ASN A 141 -17.37 -11.76 -5.86
CA ASN A 141 -16.26 -12.36 -6.62
C ASN A 141 -15.35 -13.28 -5.79
N GLY A 142 -15.84 -13.78 -4.66
CA GLY A 142 -15.11 -14.71 -3.80
C GLY A 142 -14.04 -14.07 -2.92
N GLY A 143 -14.08 -12.76 -2.72
CA GLY A 143 -13.08 -12.02 -1.92
C GLY A 143 -13.12 -12.30 -0.41
N LEU A 144 -14.09 -13.10 0.07
CA LEU A 144 -14.18 -13.52 1.46
C LEU A 144 -13.79 -15.01 1.68
N GLU A 145 -13.35 -15.70 0.65
CA GLU A 145 -12.87 -17.07 0.80
C GLU A 145 -11.57 -17.07 1.64
N CYS A 146 -11.53 -17.95 2.65
CA CYS A 146 -10.42 -18.01 3.60
C CYS A 146 -9.04 -18.12 2.91
N ALA A 147 -8.95 -18.96 1.88
CA ALA A 147 -7.73 -19.18 1.11
C ALA A 147 -7.29 -18.00 0.23
N LYS A 148 -8.05 -16.91 0.16
CA LYS A 148 -7.61 -15.68 -0.53
C LYS A 148 -6.63 -14.86 0.33
N CYS A 149 -6.74 -15.00 1.64
CA CYS A 149 -5.92 -14.26 2.61
C CYS A 149 -5.01 -15.17 3.45
N HIS A 150 -5.36 -16.47 3.57
CA HIS A 150 -4.66 -17.45 4.41
C HIS A 150 -4.21 -18.66 3.57
N TYR A 151 -3.01 -18.59 2.96
CA TYR A 151 -2.45 -19.66 2.11
C TYR A 151 -0.98 -19.94 2.39
#